data_5606bca4478384f380d4b4e2570807f3
#
_entry.id   5606bca4478384f380d4b4e2570807f3
#
_cell.length_a   1.000
_cell.length_b   1.000
_cell.length_c   1.000
_cell.angle_alpha   90.00
_cell.angle_beta   90.00
_cell.angle_gamma   90.00
#
_symmetry.space_group_name_H-M   'P 1'
#
loop_
_entity.id
_entity.type
_entity.pdbx_description
1 polymer ?
#
loop_
_entity_poly.entity_id
_entity_poly.type
_entity_poly.pdbx_seq_one_letter_code
_entity_poly.pdbx_strand_id
1 'polypeptide(L)'
;MKTSEPTINIIVAVADDWAIGRDGDMPWHISADMKFFKATTMGHSLVMGRRTWESIGSKPLPGRQNIVVSARLAAEWEGAEATQAVAVDSLEKAFEVAEDSEIFVMGGGMIYRQAIDVADRLYVTHVHTVVPDADTFFPAIDPEVWELAERSNTSEDPRSGLKYEFRTYIRRSNDE
;
A
#
# COMPACT_ATOMS: atom_id res chain seq x y z
N MET A 1 -18.57 24.08 0.65
CA MET A 1 -17.32 24.55 0.15
C MET A 1 -16.38 23.40 -0.15
N LYS A 2 -15.64 23.56 -1.18
CA LYS A 2 -14.76 22.52 -1.61
C LYS A 2 -13.77 22.16 -0.50
N THR A 3 -13.73 20.93 -0.13
CA THR A 3 -12.70 20.45 0.74
C THR A 3 -11.52 20.05 -0.13
N SER A 4 -10.36 20.05 0.43
CA SER A 4 -9.19 19.59 -0.31
C SER A 4 -9.39 18.13 -0.66
N GLU A 5 -8.82 17.74 -1.78
CA GLU A 5 -8.83 16.34 -2.16
C GLU A 5 -7.96 15.54 -1.20
N PRO A 6 -8.28 14.26 -1.01
CA PRO A 6 -7.48 13.45 -0.12
C PRO A 6 -6.07 13.27 -0.65
N THR A 7 -5.14 13.07 0.26
CA THR A 7 -3.78 12.70 -0.09
C THR A 7 -3.73 11.20 -0.32
N ILE A 8 -3.23 10.80 -1.47
CA ILE A 8 -3.14 9.39 -1.83
C ILE A 8 -1.71 8.92 -1.59
N ASN A 9 -1.56 7.99 -0.68
CA ASN A 9 -0.28 7.43 -0.30
C ASN A 9 -0.23 5.96 -0.70
N ILE A 10 0.93 5.53 -1.16
CA ILE A 10 1.19 4.10 -1.35
C ILE A 10 2.09 3.66 -0.21
N ILE A 11 1.79 2.52 0.40
CA ILE A 11 2.64 1.94 1.42
C ILE A 11 3.03 0.53 0.96
N VAL A 12 4.34 0.25 0.91
CA VAL A 12 4.85 -0.96 0.29
C VAL A 12 6.23 -1.30 0.84
N ALA A 13 6.57 -2.58 0.87
CA ALA A 13 7.91 -3.05 1.15
C ALA A 13 8.45 -3.71 -0.12
N VAL A 14 9.64 -3.33 -0.55
CA VAL A 14 10.22 -3.81 -1.79
C VAL A 14 11.64 -4.34 -1.57
N ALA A 15 12.01 -5.35 -2.33
CA ALA A 15 13.38 -5.84 -2.39
C ALA A 15 14.20 -4.95 -3.33
N ASP A 16 15.50 -5.20 -3.39
CA ASP A 16 16.39 -4.42 -4.26
C ASP A 16 16.02 -4.53 -5.73
N ASP A 17 15.39 -5.65 -6.12
CA ASP A 17 14.94 -5.86 -7.50
C ASP A 17 13.47 -5.51 -7.67
N TRP A 18 12.89 -4.75 -6.75
CA TRP A 18 11.49 -4.30 -6.74
C TRP A 18 10.48 -5.41 -6.46
N ALA A 19 10.94 -6.58 -6.05
CA ALA A 19 10.04 -7.70 -5.75
C ALA A 19 9.18 -7.37 -4.54
N ILE A 20 7.89 -7.72 -4.61
CA ILE A 20 6.95 -7.51 -3.51
C ILE A 20 6.16 -8.76 -3.17
N GLY A 21 6.18 -9.79 -4.02
CA GLY A 21 5.41 -10.99 -3.75
C GLY A 21 5.97 -12.22 -4.42
N ARG A 22 5.64 -13.36 -3.81
CA ARG A 22 5.97 -14.67 -4.33
C ARG A 22 4.89 -15.62 -3.84
N ASP A 23 4.24 -16.33 -4.78
CA ASP A 23 3.19 -17.31 -4.48
C ASP A 23 2.08 -16.75 -3.61
N GLY A 24 1.72 -15.48 -3.85
CA GLY A 24 0.61 -14.84 -3.15
C GLY A 24 0.95 -14.32 -1.76
N ASP A 25 2.21 -14.31 -1.37
CA ASP A 25 2.62 -13.88 -0.06
C ASP A 25 3.85 -13.00 -0.18
N MET A 26 4.22 -12.35 0.93
CA MET A 26 5.43 -11.55 0.97
C MET A 26 6.64 -12.49 1.12
N PRO A 27 7.76 -12.17 0.45
CA PRO A 27 8.94 -13.03 0.52
C PRO A 27 9.67 -12.99 1.86
N TRP A 28 9.31 -12.04 2.74
CA TRP A 28 9.97 -11.88 4.03
C TRP A 28 8.93 -11.53 5.08
N HIS A 29 9.36 -11.57 6.34
CA HIS A 29 8.53 -11.17 7.46
C HIS A 29 9.38 -10.37 8.43
N ILE A 30 9.15 -9.06 8.48
CA ILE A 30 9.92 -8.14 9.32
C ILE A 30 8.97 -7.46 10.28
N SER A 31 9.12 -7.75 11.58
CA SER A 31 8.20 -7.23 12.60
C SER A 31 8.17 -5.71 12.65
N ALA A 32 9.34 -5.08 12.49
CA ALA A 32 9.40 -3.63 12.54
C ALA A 32 8.61 -3.00 11.41
N ASP A 33 8.59 -3.66 10.23
CA ASP A 33 7.82 -3.18 9.10
C ASP A 33 6.32 -3.27 9.37
N MET A 34 5.89 -4.36 10.00
CA MET A 34 4.48 -4.50 10.34
C MET A 34 4.04 -3.47 11.37
N LYS A 35 4.91 -3.14 12.32
CA LYS A 35 4.62 -2.09 13.29
C LYS A 35 4.56 -0.72 12.62
N PHE A 36 5.46 -0.47 11.69
CA PHE A 36 5.48 0.76 10.92
C PHE A 36 4.19 0.91 10.11
N PHE A 37 3.78 -0.16 9.44
CA PHE A 37 2.55 -0.16 8.66
C PHE A 37 1.35 0.19 9.54
N LYS A 38 1.25 -0.47 10.68
CA LYS A 38 0.11 -0.25 11.58
C LYS A 38 0.10 1.18 12.09
N ALA A 39 1.24 1.68 12.53
CA ALA A 39 1.33 3.04 13.07
C ALA A 39 1.02 4.09 12.02
N THR A 40 1.50 3.85 10.78
CA THR A 40 1.35 4.82 9.70
C THR A 40 -0.10 4.89 9.21
N THR A 41 -0.79 3.75 9.17
CA THR A 41 -2.13 3.68 8.58
C THR A 41 -3.26 3.83 9.59
N MET A 42 -2.96 3.73 10.89
CA MET A 42 -4.01 3.74 11.91
C MET A 42 -4.83 5.02 11.85
N GLY A 43 -6.15 4.87 11.86
CA GLY A 43 -7.07 6.00 11.81
C GLY A 43 -7.35 6.52 10.42
N HIS A 44 -6.77 5.93 9.39
CA HIS A 44 -6.92 6.40 8.01
C HIS A 44 -7.68 5.39 7.18
N SER A 45 -7.87 5.69 5.90
CA SER A 45 -8.56 4.79 4.96
C SER A 45 -7.53 3.92 4.26
N LEU A 46 -7.84 2.62 4.15
CA LEU A 46 -6.99 1.65 3.45
C LEU A 46 -7.67 1.20 2.17
N VAL A 47 -6.90 1.11 1.10
CA VAL A 47 -7.38 0.58 -0.17
C VAL A 47 -6.52 -0.61 -0.55
N MET A 48 -7.18 -1.72 -0.91
CA MET A 48 -6.49 -2.95 -1.25
C MET A 48 -7.27 -3.71 -2.32
N GLY A 49 -6.57 -4.57 -3.05
CA GLY A 49 -7.22 -5.47 -3.98
C GLY A 49 -7.74 -6.72 -3.26
N ARG A 50 -8.47 -7.56 -4.01
CA ARG A 50 -9.10 -8.75 -3.45
C ARG A 50 -8.07 -9.73 -2.87
N ARG A 51 -6.97 -9.96 -3.59
CA ARG A 51 -5.97 -10.92 -3.11
C ARG A 51 -5.30 -10.45 -1.81
N THR A 52 -5.07 -9.14 -1.69
CA THR A 52 -4.53 -8.60 -0.46
C THR A 52 -5.54 -8.77 0.68
N TRP A 53 -6.82 -8.51 0.38
CA TRP A 53 -7.88 -8.74 1.36
C TRP A 53 -7.89 -10.18 1.84
N GLU A 54 -7.79 -11.14 0.91
CA GLU A 54 -7.75 -12.54 1.28
C GLU A 54 -6.50 -12.90 2.08
N SER A 55 -5.39 -12.27 1.78
CA SER A 55 -4.13 -12.55 2.47
C SER A 55 -4.15 -12.11 3.92
N ILE A 56 -5.01 -11.16 4.27
CA ILE A 56 -5.15 -10.74 5.67
C ILE A 56 -6.33 -11.46 6.34
N GLY A 57 -6.76 -12.57 5.76
CA GLY A 57 -7.80 -13.43 6.35
C GLY A 57 -9.21 -12.99 6.07
N SER A 58 -9.42 -12.11 5.08
CA SER A 58 -10.73 -11.57 4.72
C SER A 58 -11.41 -10.92 5.91
N LYS A 59 -10.61 -10.24 6.73
CA LYS A 59 -11.12 -9.53 7.91
C LYS A 59 -10.55 -8.11 7.88
N PRO A 60 -11.38 -7.12 8.22
CA PRO A 60 -10.89 -5.74 8.21
C PRO A 60 -9.81 -5.52 9.26
N LEU A 61 -8.84 -4.70 8.90
CA LEU A 61 -7.83 -4.27 9.84
C LEU A 61 -8.46 -3.22 10.77
N PRO A 62 -8.39 -3.43 12.08
CA PRO A 62 -9.15 -2.57 13.00
C PRO A 62 -8.60 -1.14 13.05
N GLY A 63 -9.51 -0.21 13.35
CA GLY A 63 -9.15 1.19 13.50
C GLY A 63 -8.95 1.93 12.19
N ARG A 64 -9.30 1.33 11.07
CA ARG A 64 -9.11 1.90 9.74
C ARG A 64 -10.31 1.54 8.89
N GLN A 65 -10.64 2.42 7.96
CA GLN A 65 -11.67 2.10 6.97
C GLN A 65 -11.04 1.19 5.93
N ASN A 66 -11.59 0.00 5.73
CA ASN A 66 -11.04 -0.97 4.78
C ASN A 66 -11.87 -0.94 3.50
N ILE A 67 -11.23 -0.63 2.38
CA ILE A 67 -11.87 -0.52 1.07
C ILE A 67 -11.21 -1.52 0.15
N VAL A 68 -12.01 -2.44 -0.41
CA VAL A 68 -11.50 -3.50 -1.29
C VAL A 68 -11.92 -3.20 -2.71
N VAL A 69 -10.96 -3.13 -3.62
CA VAL A 69 -11.24 -2.91 -5.04
C VAL A 69 -11.43 -4.27 -5.69
N SER A 70 -12.67 -4.64 -5.94
CA SER A 70 -13.03 -5.92 -6.53
C SER A 70 -14.47 -5.86 -7.01
N ALA A 71 -14.66 -5.94 -8.33
CA ALA A 71 -16.01 -5.95 -8.89
C ALA A 71 -16.80 -7.16 -8.36
N ARG A 72 -16.12 -8.30 -8.19
CA ARG A 72 -16.76 -9.49 -7.68
C ARG A 72 -17.27 -9.30 -6.27
N LEU A 73 -16.41 -8.80 -5.38
CA LEU A 73 -16.83 -8.58 -4.00
C LEU A 73 -17.85 -7.47 -3.89
N ALA A 74 -17.76 -6.44 -4.72
CA ALA A 74 -18.74 -5.38 -4.73
C ALA A 74 -20.13 -5.93 -5.02
N ALA A 75 -20.22 -6.85 -5.99
CA ALA A 75 -21.49 -7.48 -6.32
C ALA A 75 -21.95 -8.40 -5.20
N GLU A 76 -21.04 -9.19 -4.63
CA GLU A 76 -21.39 -10.14 -3.58
C GLU A 76 -21.86 -9.44 -2.30
N TRP A 77 -21.29 -8.28 -2.02
CA TRP A 77 -21.60 -7.56 -0.78
C TRP A 77 -22.75 -6.58 -0.94
N GLU A 78 -23.27 -6.46 -2.14
CA GLU A 78 -24.39 -5.56 -2.39
C GLU A 78 -25.59 -5.98 -1.55
N GLY A 79 -26.15 -5.04 -0.81
CA GLY A 79 -27.29 -5.32 0.05
C GLY A 79 -26.95 -6.04 1.35
N ALA A 80 -25.66 -6.39 1.55
CA ALA A 80 -25.27 -7.01 2.81
C ALA A 80 -25.18 -5.94 3.90
N GLU A 81 -25.33 -6.39 5.13
CA GLU A 81 -25.19 -5.45 6.25
C GLU A 81 -23.79 -4.87 6.26
N ALA A 82 -23.72 -3.60 6.63
CA ALA A 82 -22.43 -2.92 6.69
C ALA A 82 -21.53 -3.63 7.70
N THR A 83 -20.33 -3.95 7.24
CA THR A 83 -19.29 -4.43 8.10
C THR A 83 -18.26 -3.30 8.17
N GLN A 84 -17.08 -3.59 8.68
CA GLN A 84 -16.03 -2.57 8.71
C GLN A 84 -15.28 -2.47 7.38
N ALA A 85 -15.74 -3.22 6.36
CA ALA A 85 -15.12 -3.20 5.04
C ALA A 85 -16.18 -2.90 4.00
N VAL A 86 -15.76 -2.22 2.93
CA VAL A 86 -16.62 -1.92 1.79
C VAL A 86 -15.89 -2.34 0.53
N ALA A 87 -16.64 -2.81 -0.47
CA ALA A 87 -16.06 -3.21 -1.76
C ALA A 87 -16.57 -2.29 -2.85
N VAL A 88 -15.67 -1.94 -3.76
CA VAL A 88 -15.99 -1.10 -4.92
C VAL A 88 -15.36 -1.73 -6.16
N ASP A 89 -15.80 -1.31 -7.33
CA ASP A 89 -15.37 -1.95 -8.56
C ASP A 89 -14.23 -1.21 -9.27
N SER A 90 -13.75 -0.10 -8.72
CA SER A 90 -12.65 0.63 -9.31
C SER A 90 -11.87 1.38 -8.26
N LEU A 91 -10.61 1.68 -8.60
CA LEU A 91 -9.76 2.47 -7.71
C LEU A 91 -10.33 3.87 -7.51
N GLU A 92 -10.90 4.43 -8.57
CA GLU A 92 -11.49 5.76 -8.48
C GLU A 92 -12.62 5.78 -7.47
N LYS A 93 -13.48 4.77 -7.49
CA LYS A 93 -14.56 4.68 -6.53
C LYS A 93 -14.04 4.49 -5.12
N ALA A 94 -12.92 3.78 -4.98
CA ALA A 94 -12.31 3.62 -3.66
C ALA A 94 -11.94 4.98 -3.08
N PHE A 95 -11.37 5.85 -3.89
CA PHE A 95 -11.01 7.19 -3.41
C PHE A 95 -12.25 8.02 -3.08
N GLU A 96 -13.35 7.79 -3.80
CA GLU A 96 -14.59 8.54 -3.54
C GLU A 96 -15.24 8.14 -2.23
N VAL A 97 -15.19 6.87 -1.86
CA VAL A 97 -15.84 6.42 -0.64
C VAL A 97 -14.96 6.53 0.59
N ALA A 98 -13.69 6.86 0.41
CA ALA A 98 -12.77 7.01 1.53
C ALA A 98 -13.22 8.18 2.39
N GLU A 99 -13.25 7.95 3.71
CA GLU A 99 -13.77 8.93 4.64
C GLU A 99 -12.69 9.82 5.23
N ASP A 100 -11.45 9.38 5.16
CA ASP A 100 -10.35 10.13 5.74
C ASP A 100 -9.64 10.95 4.69
N SER A 101 -8.94 12.00 5.14
CA SER A 101 -8.16 12.85 4.23
C SER A 101 -6.88 12.17 3.76
N GLU A 102 -6.45 11.11 4.45
CA GLU A 102 -5.27 10.35 4.05
C GLU A 102 -5.72 8.95 3.65
N ILE A 103 -5.35 8.55 2.44
CA ILE A 103 -5.70 7.24 1.91
C ILE A 103 -4.40 6.48 1.70
N PHE A 104 -4.34 5.23 2.16
CA PHE A 104 -3.16 4.38 1.99
C PHE A 104 -3.50 3.18 1.12
N VAL A 105 -2.82 3.07 -0.01
CA VAL A 105 -2.97 1.95 -0.93
C VAL A 105 -1.94 0.90 -0.56
N MET A 106 -2.41 -0.30 -0.22
CA MET A 106 -1.54 -1.33 0.34
C MET A 106 -1.37 -2.56 -0.55
N GLY A 107 -1.77 -2.49 -1.80
CA GLY A 107 -1.52 -3.59 -2.75
C GLY A 107 -2.76 -4.24 -3.28
N GLY A 108 -2.64 -5.27 -4.05
CA GLY A 108 -1.35 -5.79 -4.55
C GLY A 108 -0.83 -5.16 -5.82
N GLY A 109 -0.10 -5.95 -6.58
CA GLY A 109 0.66 -5.44 -7.71
C GLY A 109 -0.14 -4.66 -8.73
N MET A 110 -1.33 -5.16 -9.10
CA MET A 110 -2.18 -4.46 -10.06
C MET A 110 -2.66 -3.13 -9.51
N ILE A 111 -3.01 -3.11 -8.23
CA ILE A 111 -3.49 -1.89 -7.59
C ILE A 111 -2.35 -0.88 -7.49
N TYR A 112 -1.15 -1.34 -7.15
CA TYR A 112 0.00 -0.45 -7.09
C TYR A 112 0.28 0.18 -8.47
N ARG A 113 0.19 -0.59 -9.54
CA ARG A 113 0.46 -0.06 -10.87
C ARG A 113 -0.54 1.02 -11.28
N GLN A 114 -1.78 0.88 -10.84
CA GLN A 114 -2.79 1.91 -11.09
C GLN A 114 -2.58 3.12 -10.20
N ALA A 115 -2.27 2.89 -8.93
CA ALA A 115 -2.17 3.96 -7.95
C ALA A 115 -0.93 4.83 -8.13
N ILE A 116 0.16 4.26 -8.69
CA ILE A 116 1.42 5.01 -8.80
C ILE A 116 1.26 6.25 -9.67
N ASP A 117 0.31 6.23 -10.60
CA ASP A 117 0.09 7.37 -11.49
C ASP A 117 -0.63 8.51 -10.81
N VAL A 118 -1.31 8.27 -9.70
CA VAL A 118 -2.11 9.29 -9.01
C VAL A 118 -1.68 9.53 -7.57
N ALA A 119 -0.73 8.75 -7.06
CA ALA A 119 -0.30 8.89 -5.67
C ALA A 119 0.49 10.17 -5.47
N ASP A 120 0.37 10.72 -4.27
CA ASP A 120 1.10 11.92 -3.87
C ASP A 120 2.36 11.60 -3.12
N ARG A 121 2.37 10.49 -2.38
CA ARG A 121 3.51 10.05 -1.57
C ARG A 121 3.66 8.55 -1.63
N LEU A 122 4.90 8.10 -1.45
CA LEU A 122 5.20 6.68 -1.31
C LEU A 122 5.91 6.47 0.03
N TYR A 123 5.39 5.55 0.82
CA TYR A 123 6.05 5.09 2.04
C TYR A 123 6.61 3.72 1.72
N VAL A 124 7.92 3.64 1.57
CA VAL A 124 8.58 2.45 1.03
C VAL A 124 9.57 1.89 2.03
N THR A 125 9.40 0.63 2.40
CA THR A 125 10.40 -0.09 3.16
C THR A 125 11.30 -0.78 2.16
N HIS A 126 12.55 -0.37 2.11
CA HIS A 126 13.55 -0.99 1.22
C HIS A 126 14.22 -2.12 1.98
N VAL A 127 13.98 -3.33 1.53
CA VAL A 127 14.58 -4.53 2.12
C VAL A 127 15.76 -4.94 1.26
N HIS A 128 16.95 -4.95 1.85
CA HIS A 128 18.19 -5.18 1.10
C HIS A 128 18.39 -6.66 0.84
N THR A 129 17.67 -7.15 -0.14
CA THR A 129 17.73 -8.53 -0.58
C THR A 129 17.22 -8.59 -2.01
N VAL A 130 17.43 -9.73 -2.65
CA VAL A 130 16.90 -10.02 -3.98
C VAL A 130 16.08 -11.30 -3.86
N VAL A 131 14.94 -11.35 -4.54
CA VAL A 131 14.05 -12.51 -4.49
C VAL A 131 14.01 -13.12 -5.89
N PRO A 132 14.89 -14.09 -6.21
CA PRO A 132 15.03 -14.57 -7.58
C PRO A 132 13.76 -15.19 -8.17
N ASP A 133 12.91 -15.78 -7.33
CA ASP A 133 11.68 -16.43 -7.80
C ASP A 133 10.43 -15.61 -7.48
N ALA A 134 10.58 -14.30 -7.33
CA ALA A 134 9.43 -13.42 -7.13
C ALA A 134 8.56 -13.40 -8.37
N ASP A 135 7.26 -13.29 -8.17
CA ASP A 135 6.31 -13.22 -9.28
C ASP A 135 5.57 -11.90 -9.35
N THR A 136 5.75 -11.03 -8.36
CA THR A 136 5.05 -9.75 -8.32
C THR A 136 6.05 -8.66 -7.96
N PHE A 137 5.98 -7.56 -8.72
CA PHE A 137 6.96 -6.48 -8.57
C PHE A 137 6.26 -5.14 -8.47
N PHE A 138 6.85 -4.24 -7.72
CA PHE A 138 6.44 -2.85 -7.65
C PHE A 138 7.09 -2.11 -8.82
N PRO A 139 6.40 -1.12 -9.43
CA PRO A 139 7.03 -0.34 -10.49
C PRO A 139 8.28 0.36 -9.95
N ALA A 140 9.35 0.36 -10.73
CA ALA A 140 10.57 1.02 -10.30
C ALA A 140 10.26 2.49 -10.00
N ILE A 141 10.83 2.99 -8.91
CA ILE A 141 10.58 4.37 -8.50
C ILE A 141 11.50 5.28 -9.31
N ASP A 142 10.91 6.07 -10.20
CA ASP A 142 11.63 6.93 -11.12
C ASP A 142 12.04 8.22 -10.39
N PRO A 143 13.33 8.48 -10.25
CA PRO A 143 13.77 9.68 -9.54
C PRO A 143 13.41 10.99 -10.25
N GLU A 144 13.04 10.93 -11.53
CA GLU A 144 12.55 12.11 -12.21
C GLU A 144 11.13 12.46 -11.82
N VAL A 145 10.37 11.48 -11.34
CA VAL A 145 9.00 11.67 -10.89
C VAL A 145 8.92 11.84 -9.38
N TRP A 146 9.77 11.12 -8.66
CA TRP A 146 9.69 11.03 -7.21
C TRP A 146 10.96 11.55 -6.55
N GLU A 147 10.79 12.40 -5.55
CA GLU A 147 11.90 12.94 -4.77
C GLU A 147 11.96 12.19 -3.44
N LEU A 148 13.17 11.73 -3.08
CA LEU A 148 13.38 11.12 -1.76
C LEU A 148 13.35 12.23 -0.72
N ALA A 149 12.30 12.25 0.11
CA ALA A 149 12.10 13.31 1.10
C ALA A 149 12.68 12.93 2.45
N GLU A 150 12.55 11.65 2.84
CA GLU A 150 13.04 11.19 4.13
C GLU A 150 13.58 9.79 4.00
N ARG A 151 14.53 9.49 4.85
CA ARG A 151 15.19 8.19 4.85
C ARG A 151 15.66 7.88 6.27
N SER A 152 15.31 6.69 6.76
CA SER A 152 15.77 6.25 8.06
C SER A 152 17.17 5.66 7.96
N ASN A 153 17.79 5.40 9.11
CA ASN A 153 18.99 4.58 9.14
C ASN A 153 18.66 3.16 8.75
N THR A 154 19.66 2.44 8.26
CA THR A 154 19.49 1.02 7.97
C THR A 154 19.46 0.25 9.29
N SER A 155 18.47 -0.63 9.40
CA SER A 155 18.29 -1.49 10.57
C SER A 155 18.38 -2.95 10.12
N GLU A 156 18.51 -3.86 11.07
CA GLU A 156 18.58 -5.27 10.77
C GLU A 156 17.48 -6.00 11.55
N ASP A 157 16.72 -6.85 10.84
CA ASP A 157 15.70 -7.66 11.47
C ASP A 157 16.37 -8.79 12.25
N PRO A 158 16.13 -8.91 13.57
CA PRO A 158 16.87 -9.88 14.37
C PRO A 158 16.56 -11.34 14.04
N ARG A 159 15.38 -11.62 13.46
CA ARG A 159 15.00 -13.01 13.15
C ARG A 159 15.53 -13.46 11.82
N SER A 160 15.43 -12.62 10.79
CA SER A 160 15.83 -12.99 9.44
C SER A 160 17.25 -12.55 9.10
N GLY A 161 17.78 -11.55 9.81
CA GLY A 161 19.05 -10.94 9.46
C GLY A 161 18.98 -10.00 8.28
N LEU A 162 17.79 -9.77 7.74
CA LEU A 162 17.63 -8.87 6.61
C LEU A 162 17.78 -7.43 7.06
N LYS A 163 18.47 -6.65 6.25
CA LYS A 163 18.62 -5.22 6.50
C LYS A 163 17.57 -4.47 5.72
N TYR A 164 17.09 -3.39 6.31
CA TYR A 164 16.02 -2.61 5.71
C TYR A 164 16.12 -1.17 6.15
N GLU A 165 15.46 -0.29 5.39
CA GLU A 165 15.34 1.11 5.77
C GLU A 165 13.99 1.62 5.28
N PHE A 166 13.47 2.65 5.95
CA PHE A 166 12.20 3.28 5.56
C PHE A 166 12.51 4.54 4.79
N ARG A 167 11.83 4.72 3.66
CA ARG A 167 11.97 5.90 2.82
C ARG A 167 10.62 6.48 2.49
N THR A 168 10.54 7.80 2.45
CA THR A 168 9.35 8.51 2.02
C THR A 168 9.69 9.28 0.76
N TYR A 169 8.90 9.07 -0.29
CA TYR A 169 9.06 9.78 -1.56
C TYR A 169 7.87 10.68 -1.76
N ILE A 170 8.12 11.86 -2.31
CA ILE A 170 7.08 12.84 -2.63
C ILE A 170 7.13 13.09 -4.13
N ARG A 171 5.96 13.16 -4.76
CA ARG A 171 5.89 13.43 -6.20
C ARG A 171 6.45 14.81 -6.48
N ARG A 172 7.34 14.90 -7.47
CA ARG A 172 7.92 16.16 -7.84
C ARG A 172 6.86 17.04 -8.46
N SER A 173 6.94 18.32 -8.15
CA SER A 173 6.03 19.29 -8.69
C SER A 173 6.33 19.54 -10.17
N ASN A 174 5.27 19.72 -10.96
CA ASN A 174 5.41 20.09 -12.36
C ASN A 174 5.34 21.58 -12.57
N ASP A 175 5.56 22.35 -11.54
CA ASP A 175 5.53 23.79 -11.65
C ASP A 175 6.62 24.25 -12.59
N GLU A 176 6.27 25.14 -13.44
CA GLU A 176 7.21 25.73 -14.38
C GLU A 176 7.99 26.83 -13.77
#